data_6f6850958030bb2d667e2b36ff1bcd61
#
_entry.id   6f6850958030bb2d667e2b36ff1bcd61
#
_cell.length_a   1.000
_cell.length_b   1.000
_cell.length_c   1.000
_cell.angle_alpha   90.00
_cell.angle_beta   90.00
_cell.angle_gamma   90.00
#
_symmetry.space_group_name_H-M   'P 1'
#
loop_
_entity.id
_entity.type
_entity.pdbx_description
1 polymer ?
#
loop_
_entity_poly.entity_id
_entity_poly.type
_entity_poly.pdbx_seq_one_letter_code
_entity_poly.pdbx_strand_id
1 'polypeptide(L)'
;LLPGKFSVSFFRIFQANSFMSTSCNTIPFPGGHAAGVMALARRAKVGHSVALSVLALDQLMEGFAKIFVLTLVAIFVPLPEPMGQGILVFVFVIAFFASIMFYLAHKQPRVKEGTISFIDKIRKFVSRWSVHLEILRDVRIFSFGLLLALLMMFVQTLGIWAVQKSLGLDLPFWAPILVMGALNLATVLPITPGNFGIYEGTAFLAYQFYGLSSESAFSLALLQHLCFLIPMVGSGYLVLLFLTSAQKQSLSEEKWVPDET
;
A
#
# COMPACT_ATOMS: atom_id res chain seq x y z
N LEU A 1 -2.00 6.43 -11.86
CA LEU A 1 -1.81 5.10 -12.47
C LEU A 1 -3.03 4.59 -13.29
N LEU A 2 -4.14 5.33 -13.31
CA LEU A 2 -5.26 4.99 -14.19
C LEU A 2 -4.91 5.33 -15.64
N PRO A 3 -5.24 4.46 -16.62
CA PRO A 3 -5.04 4.77 -18.03
C PRO A 3 -5.76 6.06 -18.43
N GLY A 4 -5.17 6.92 -19.28
CA GLY A 4 -5.64 8.25 -19.63
C GLY A 4 -7.04 8.35 -20.26
N LYS A 5 -7.72 7.24 -20.48
CA LYS A 5 -9.12 7.15 -20.91
C LYS A 5 -10.14 7.31 -19.78
N PHE A 6 -9.69 7.29 -18.52
CA PHE A 6 -10.57 7.37 -17.35
C PHE A 6 -10.37 8.71 -16.64
N SER A 7 -11.32 9.61 -16.75
CA SER A 7 -11.39 10.81 -15.90
C SER A 7 -12.07 10.47 -14.59
N VAL A 8 -11.29 10.21 -13.56
CA VAL A 8 -11.82 9.91 -12.22
C VAL A 8 -11.54 11.09 -11.29
N SER A 9 -12.57 11.57 -10.61
CA SER A 9 -12.45 12.66 -9.64
C SER A 9 -11.49 12.25 -8.53
N PHE A 10 -10.60 13.15 -8.09
CA PHE A 10 -9.69 12.97 -6.98
C PHE A 10 -10.41 12.46 -5.72
N PHE A 11 -11.59 13.00 -5.42
CA PHE A 11 -12.36 12.61 -4.25
C PHE A 11 -12.81 11.13 -4.29
N ARG A 12 -13.16 10.60 -5.46
CA ARG A 12 -13.51 9.17 -5.61
C ARG A 12 -12.29 8.26 -5.42
N ILE A 13 -11.13 8.69 -5.89
CA ILE A 13 -9.87 7.95 -5.68
C ILE A 13 -9.50 7.99 -4.20
N PHE A 14 -9.61 9.15 -3.55
CA PHE A 14 -9.39 9.29 -2.11
C PHE A 14 -10.31 8.36 -1.30
N GLN A 15 -11.61 8.33 -1.61
CA GLN A 15 -12.56 7.41 -0.95
C GLN A 15 -12.17 5.94 -1.16
N ALA A 16 -11.80 5.56 -2.40
CA ALA A 16 -11.40 4.18 -2.69
C ALA A 16 -10.14 3.79 -1.92
N ASN A 17 -9.15 4.69 -1.87
CA ASN A 17 -7.89 4.47 -1.17
C ASN A 17 -8.08 4.41 0.35
N SER A 18 -8.89 5.30 0.93
CA SER A 18 -9.23 5.25 2.36
C SER A 18 -9.93 3.94 2.74
N PHE A 19 -10.87 3.50 1.91
CA PHE A 19 -11.56 2.21 2.13
C PHE A 19 -10.60 1.02 1.98
N MET A 20 -9.71 1.06 1.00
CA MET A 20 -8.68 0.04 0.81
C MET A 20 -7.75 -0.01 2.01
N SER A 21 -7.25 1.13 2.49
CA SER A 21 -6.39 1.21 3.67
C SER A 21 -7.08 0.62 4.90
N THR A 22 -8.34 1.00 5.17
CA THR A 22 -9.13 0.44 6.27
C THR A 22 -9.30 -1.07 6.11
N SER A 23 -9.67 -1.54 4.92
CA SER A 23 -9.89 -2.97 4.67
C SER A 23 -8.62 -3.80 4.86
N CYS A 24 -7.48 -3.33 4.37
CA CYS A 24 -6.19 -4.01 4.52
C CYS A 24 -5.71 -4.06 5.98
N ASN A 25 -6.08 -3.06 6.80
CA ASN A 25 -5.69 -3.02 8.20
C ASN A 25 -6.70 -3.71 9.15
N THR A 26 -7.93 -4.00 8.69
CA THR A 26 -8.95 -4.64 9.53
C THR A 26 -9.26 -6.08 9.15
N ILE A 27 -9.08 -6.43 7.88
CA ILE A 27 -9.36 -7.77 7.35
C ILE A 27 -8.03 -8.45 7.02
N PRO A 28 -7.80 -9.70 7.48
CA PRO A 28 -6.57 -10.43 7.18
C PRO A 28 -6.35 -10.61 5.67
N PHE A 29 -5.07 -10.72 5.27
CA PHE A 29 -4.70 -11.08 3.90
C PHE A 29 -5.28 -12.47 3.51
N PRO A 30 -5.80 -12.65 2.28
CA PRO A 30 -5.88 -11.70 1.17
C PRO A 30 -7.21 -10.90 1.13
N GLY A 31 -8.10 -11.05 2.14
CA GLY A 31 -9.45 -10.50 2.15
C GLY A 31 -9.47 -8.96 2.07
N GLY A 32 -8.61 -8.28 2.82
CA GLY A 32 -8.51 -6.82 2.83
C GLY A 32 -8.14 -6.26 1.45
N HIS A 33 -7.17 -6.88 0.78
CA HIS A 33 -6.75 -6.48 -0.57
C HIS A 33 -7.86 -6.73 -1.61
N ALA A 34 -8.55 -7.86 -1.51
CA ALA A 34 -9.69 -8.16 -2.39
C ALA A 34 -10.82 -7.13 -2.22
N ALA A 35 -11.15 -6.77 -0.97
CA ALA A 35 -12.13 -5.73 -0.67
C ALA A 35 -11.69 -4.36 -1.20
N GLY A 36 -10.40 -4.02 -1.09
CA GLY A 36 -9.82 -2.80 -1.63
C GLY A 36 -9.92 -2.71 -3.15
N VAL A 37 -9.58 -3.78 -3.87
CA VAL A 37 -9.72 -3.85 -5.34
C VAL A 37 -11.18 -3.66 -5.75
N MET A 38 -12.12 -4.32 -5.06
CA MET A 38 -13.55 -4.14 -5.33
C MET A 38 -14.02 -2.70 -5.06
N ALA A 39 -13.55 -2.09 -4.00
CA ALA A 39 -13.86 -0.70 -3.69
C ALA A 39 -13.34 0.26 -4.77
N LEU A 40 -12.09 0.07 -5.21
CA LEU A 40 -11.50 0.85 -6.29
C LEU A 40 -12.29 0.67 -7.60
N ALA A 41 -12.61 -0.56 -7.98
CA ALA A 41 -13.38 -0.84 -9.19
C ALA A 41 -14.75 -0.14 -9.17
N ARG A 42 -15.48 -0.22 -8.06
CA ARG A 42 -16.80 0.39 -7.90
C ARG A 42 -16.74 1.92 -7.86
N ARG A 43 -15.81 2.49 -7.08
CA ARG A 43 -15.71 3.95 -6.88
C ARG A 43 -15.14 4.68 -8.10
N ALA A 44 -14.12 4.11 -8.73
CA ALA A 44 -13.55 4.65 -9.95
C ALA A 44 -14.38 4.30 -11.20
N LYS A 45 -15.40 3.42 -11.07
CA LYS A 45 -16.20 2.89 -12.19
C LYS A 45 -15.33 2.24 -13.27
N VAL A 46 -14.34 1.48 -12.85
CA VAL A 46 -13.42 0.76 -13.75
C VAL A 46 -13.60 -0.74 -13.60
N GLY A 47 -13.15 -1.50 -14.60
CA GLY A 47 -13.18 -2.97 -14.52
C GLY A 47 -12.25 -3.52 -13.43
N HIS A 48 -12.57 -4.68 -12.88
CA HIS A 48 -11.75 -5.33 -11.85
C HIS A 48 -10.30 -5.58 -12.33
N SER A 49 -10.10 -5.89 -13.62
CA SER A 49 -8.77 -6.06 -14.20
C SER A 49 -7.95 -4.76 -14.16
N VAL A 50 -8.58 -3.61 -14.41
CA VAL A 50 -7.95 -2.29 -14.31
C VAL A 50 -7.57 -1.99 -12.85
N ALA A 51 -8.51 -2.19 -11.92
CA ALA A 51 -8.28 -1.96 -10.50
C ALA A 51 -7.13 -2.82 -9.96
N LEU A 52 -7.07 -4.10 -10.36
CA LEU A 52 -5.98 -5.01 -9.98
C LEU A 52 -4.64 -4.59 -10.59
N SER A 53 -4.64 -4.11 -11.84
CA SER A 53 -3.42 -3.60 -12.48
C SER A 53 -2.89 -2.34 -11.78
N VAL A 54 -3.78 -1.43 -11.38
CA VAL A 54 -3.41 -0.23 -10.62
C VAL A 54 -2.78 -0.63 -9.28
N LEU A 55 -3.39 -1.58 -8.55
CA LEU A 55 -2.81 -2.07 -7.30
C LEU A 55 -1.43 -2.69 -7.50
N ALA A 56 -1.27 -3.53 -8.53
CA ALA A 56 0.02 -4.17 -8.80
C ALA A 56 1.12 -3.16 -9.20
N LEU A 57 0.75 -2.13 -9.96
CA LEU A 57 1.66 -1.03 -10.29
C LEU A 57 2.04 -0.21 -9.05
N ASP A 58 1.08 0.06 -8.19
CA ASP A 58 1.30 0.76 -6.92
C ASP A 58 2.28 -0.01 -6.04
N GLN A 59 2.05 -1.31 -5.85
CA GLN A 59 2.94 -2.19 -5.10
C GLN A 59 4.35 -2.29 -5.72
N LEU A 60 4.46 -2.21 -7.04
CA LEU A 60 5.75 -2.20 -7.72
C LEU A 60 6.50 -0.89 -7.45
N MET A 61 5.82 0.27 -7.52
CA MET A 61 6.43 1.58 -7.21
C MET A 61 6.87 1.65 -5.75
N GLU A 62 6.01 1.21 -4.83
CA GLU A 62 6.39 1.07 -3.42
C GLU A 62 7.58 0.13 -3.22
N GLY A 63 7.62 -1.00 -3.92
CA GLY A 63 8.74 -1.95 -3.87
C GLY A 63 10.07 -1.30 -4.25
N PHE A 64 10.10 -0.54 -5.35
CA PHE A 64 11.30 0.20 -5.73
C PHE A 64 11.69 1.29 -4.73
N ALA A 65 10.71 2.03 -4.20
CA ALA A 65 10.97 3.02 -3.17
C ALA A 65 11.53 2.38 -1.88
N LYS A 66 11.00 1.21 -1.49
CA LYS A 66 11.50 0.42 -0.35
C LYS A 66 12.94 -0.02 -0.58
N ILE A 67 13.28 -0.54 -1.77
CA ILE A 67 14.66 -0.91 -2.11
C ILE A 67 15.57 0.30 -1.98
N PHE A 68 15.16 1.46 -2.49
CA PHE A 68 15.96 2.68 -2.39
C PHE A 68 16.23 3.07 -0.92
N VAL A 69 15.21 3.10 -0.07
CA VAL A 69 15.35 3.39 1.37
C VAL A 69 16.23 2.36 2.07
N LEU A 70 16.01 1.07 1.79
CA LEU A 70 16.81 -0.02 2.38
C LEU A 70 18.28 0.05 1.95
N THR A 71 18.55 0.47 0.72
CA THR A 71 19.91 0.69 0.22
C THR A 71 20.59 1.84 0.97
N LEU A 72 19.85 2.95 1.21
CA LEU A 72 20.37 4.05 2.03
C LEU A 72 20.69 3.58 3.45
N VAL A 73 19.79 2.82 4.06
CA VAL A 73 20.03 2.23 5.39
C VAL A 73 21.31 1.37 5.38
N ALA A 74 21.46 0.50 4.38
CA ALA A 74 22.61 -0.39 4.27
C ALA A 74 23.96 0.34 4.09
N ILE A 75 23.94 1.53 3.50
CA ILE A 75 25.16 2.34 3.29
C ILE A 75 25.54 3.10 4.55
N PHE A 76 24.57 3.65 5.28
CA PHE A 76 24.82 4.61 6.34
C PHE A 76 24.70 4.04 7.75
N VAL A 77 24.12 2.86 7.91
CA VAL A 77 23.88 2.25 9.23
C VAL A 77 24.46 0.84 9.26
N PRO A 78 25.26 0.49 10.30
CA PRO A 78 25.66 -0.90 10.51
C PRO A 78 24.41 -1.73 10.77
N LEU A 79 24.10 -2.65 9.84
CA LEU A 79 22.88 -3.47 9.91
C LEU A 79 23.09 -4.70 10.77
N PRO A 80 22.10 -5.10 11.58
CA PRO A 80 22.03 -6.46 12.12
C PRO A 80 22.04 -7.49 10.97
N GLU A 81 22.78 -8.60 11.14
CA GLU A 81 22.89 -9.66 10.11
C GLU A 81 21.52 -10.12 9.54
N PRO A 82 20.47 -10.39 10.38
CA PRO A 82 19.18 -10.82 9.86
C PRO A 82 18.54 -9.78 8.92
N MET A 83 18.78 -8.49 9.17
CA MET A 83 18.24 -7.42 8.34
C MET A 83 18.95 -7.38 6.97
N GLY A 84 20.27 -7.58 6.93
CA GLY A 84 21.02 -7.67 5.67
C GLY A 84 20.51 -8.81 4.78
N GLN A 85 20.29 -9.99 5.35
CA GLN A 85 19.71 -11.13 4.64
C GLN A 85 18.28 -10.83 4.16
N GLY A 86 17.45 -10.21 5.00
CA GLY A 86 16.10 -9.79 4.64
C GLY A 86 16.07 -8.81 3.46
N ILE A 87 16.99 -7.86 3.40
CA ILE A 87 17.14 -6.92 2.27
C ILE A 87 17.44 -7.68 0.97
N LEU A 88 18.38 -8.62 0.98
CA LEU A 88 18.72 -9.41 -0.20
C LEU A 88 17.51 -10.21 -0.71
N VAL A 89 16.79 -10.88 0.17
CA VAL A 89 15.56 -11.62 -0.19
C VAL A 89 14.52 -10.66 -0.76
N PHE A 90 14.30 -9.50 -0.13
CA PHE A 90 13.34 -8.51 -0.60
C PHE A 90 13.69 -7.97 -1.98
N VAL A 91 14.96 -7.61 -2.22
CA VAL A 91 15.44 -7.16 -3.54
C VAL A 91 15.18 -8.22 -4.60
N PHE A 92 15.48 -9.50 -4.29
CA PHE A 92 15.25 -10.61 -5.20
C PHE A 92 13.76 -10.79 -5.55
N VAL A 93 12.88 -10.72 -4.54
CA VAL A 93 11.42 -10.82 -4.73
C VAL A 93 10.88 -9.68 -5.59
N ILE A 94 11.31 -8.44 -5.33
CA ILE A 94 10.88 -7.28 -6.14
C ILE A 94 11.43 -7.35 -7.56
N ALA A 95 12.68 -7.75 -7.74
CA ALA A 95 13.28 -7.92 -9.07
C ALA A 95 12.56 -9.02 -9.87
N PHE A 96 12.20 -10.13 -9.23
CA PHE A 96 11.41 -11.20 -9.84
C PHE A 96 10.02 -10.72 -10.25
N PHE A 97 9.31 -10.03 -9.34
CA PHE A 97 7.99 -9.48 -9.62
C PHE A 97 8.04 -8.42 -10.73
N ALA A 98 9.03 -7.50 -10.69
CA ALA A 98 9.25 -6.51 -11.72
C ALA A 98 9.52 -7.18 -13.08
N SER A 99 10.36 -8.20 -13.12
CA SER A 99 10.67 -8.95 -14.35
C SER A 99 9.42 -9.56 -14.97
N ILE A 100 8.55 -10.15 -14.17
CA ILE A 100 7.25 -10.68 -14.63
C ILE A 100 6.39 -9.54 -15.19
N MET A 101 6.27 -8.44 -14.47
CA MET A 101 5.44 -7.29 -14.87
C MET A 101 5.94 -6.69 -16.19
N PHE A 102 7.25 -6.47 -16.32
CA PHE A 102 7.86 -5.97 -17.56
C PHE A 102 7.72 -6.97 -18.71
N TYR A 103 7.92 -8.27 -18.46
CA TYR A 103 7.68 -9.31 -19.45
C TYR A 103 6.24 -9.29 -19.97
N LEU A 104 5.26 -9.21 -19.09
CA LEU A 104 3.84 -9.14 -19.44
C LEU A 104 3.49 -7.84 -20.18
N ALA A 105 4.11 -6.72 -19.82
CA ALA A 105 3.93 -5.44 -20.50
C ALA A 105 4.45 -5.45 -21.95
N HIS A 106 5.49 -6.25 -22.23
CA HIS A 106 6.10 -6.32 -23.57
C HIS A 106 5.50 -7.43 -24.45
N LYS A 107 5.11 -8.53 -23.85
CA LYS A 107 4.59 -9.69 -24.58
C LYS A 107 3.09 -9.84 -24.32
N GLN A 108 2.27 -9.18 -25.16
CA GLN A 108 0.84 -9.45 -25.14
C GLN A 108 0.60 -10.91 -25.56
N PRO A 109 0.18 -11.80 -24.68
CA PRO A 109 -0.04 -13.19 -25.03
C PRO A 109 -1.26 -13.26 -25.98
N ARG A 110 -1.02 -13.62 -27.22
CA ARG A 110 -2.09 -13.89 -28.20
C ARG A 110 -2.90 -15.08 -27.72
N VAL A 111 -4.14 -14.85 -27.39
CA VAL A 111 -5.08 -15.92 -27.00
C VAL A 111 -5.62 -16.54 -28.28
N LYS A 112 -5.33 -17.83 -28.53
CA LYS A 112 -6.03 -18.60 -29.55
C LYS A 112 -7.42 -18.94 -29.00
N GLU A 113 -8.48 -18.61 -29.74
CA GLU A 113 -9.84 -19.05 -29.42
C GLU A 113 -9.91 -20.54 -29.71
N GLY A 114 -10.25 -21.36 -28.73
CA GLY A 114 -10.56 -22.76 -29.04
C GLY A 114 -10.47 -23.83 -27.98
N THR A 115 -10.11 -23.61 -26.74
CA THR A 115 -10.18 -24.70 -25.75
C THR A 115 -10.39 -24.17 -24.33
N ILE A 116 -11.35 -24.77 -23.59
CA ILE A 116 -11.68 -24.36 -22.21
C ILE A 116 -10.71 -25.08 -21.24
N SER A 117 -9.41 -24.82 -21.38
CA SER A 117 -8.42 -25.30 -20.41
C SER A 117 -8.26 -24.28 -19.28
N PHE A 118 -7.94 -24.75 -18.06
CA PHE A 118 -7.57 -23.90 -16.93
C PHE A 118 -6.41 -22.93 -17.30
N ILE A 119 -5.46 -23.42 -18.11
CA ILE A 119 -4.35 -22.65 -18.66
C ILE A 119 -4.85 -21.48 -19.54
N ASP A 120 -5.90 -21.68 -20.33
CA ASP A 120 -6.47 -20.64 -21.19
C ASP A 120 -7.22 -19.57 -20.38
N LYS A 121 -7.82 -19.96 -19.25
CA LYS A 121 -8.40 -18.98 -18.30
C LYS A 121 -7.32 -18.10 -17.70
N ILE A 122 -6.21 -18.69 -17.25
CA ILE A 122 -5.04 -17.94 -16.74
C ILE A 122 -4.47 -17.05 -17.86
N ARG A 123 -4.31 -17.57 -19.06
CA ARG A 123 -3.78 -16.83 -20.21
C ARG A 123 -4.67 -15.65 -20.60
N LYS A 124 -6.00 -15.82 -20.61
CA LYS A 124 -6.98 -14.76 -20.84
C LYS A 124 -6.94 -13.71 -19.74
N PHE A 125 -6.82 -14.13 -18.47
CA PHE A 125 -6.66 -13.22 -17.35
C PHE A 125 -5.38 -12.41 -17.48
N VAL A 126 -4.25 -13.05 -17.73
CA VAL A 126 -2.94 -12.43 -17.92
C VAL A 126 -2.93 -11.49 -19.13
N SER A 127 -3.56 -11.86 -20.26
CA SER A 127 -3.62 -11.01 -21.44
C SER A 127 -4.46 -9.74 -21.22
N ARG A 128 -5.56 -9.84 -20.49
CA ARG A 128 -6.36 -8.65 -20.09
C ARG A 128 -5.59 -7.76 -19.14
N TRP A 129 -4.78 -8.36 -18.28
CA TRP A 129 -3.98 -7.64 -17.32
C TRP A 129 -2.80 -6.92 -17.98
N SER A 130 -2.12 -7.59 -18.91
CA SER A 130 -0.96 -7.03 -19.62
C SER A 130 -1.28 -5.76 -20.43
N VAL A 131 -2.48 -5.64 -20.98
CA VAL A 131 -2.92 -4.42 -21.70
C VAL A 131 -2.87 -3.19 -20.80
N HIS A 132 -3.18 -3.34 -19.52
CA HIS A 132 -3.19 -2.22 -18.57
C HIS A 132 -1.80 -1.92 -18.00
N LEU A 133 -0.81 -2.81 -18.23
CA LEU A 133 0.59 -2.61 -17.84
C LEU A 133 1.39 -1.81 -18.88
N GLU A 134 0.81 -1.45 -20.02
CA GLU A 134 1.46 -0.59 -21.01
C GLU A 134 1.94 0.74 -20.41
N ILE A 135 1.31 1.19 -19.32
CA ILE A 135 1.71 2.38 -18.58
C ILE A 135 3.15 2.28 -18.02
N LEU A 136 3.66 1.07 -17.77
CA LEU A 136 5.07 0.85 -17.40
C LEU A 136 6.07 1.23 -18.50
N ARG A 137 5.60 1.34 -19.74
CA ARG A 137 6.43 1.72 -20.89
C ARG A 137 6.57 3.24 -20.99
N ASP A 138 5.69 3.99 -20.35
CA ASP A 138 5.80 5.45 -20.28
C ASP A 138 6.69 5.85 -19.09
N VAL A 139 7.94 6.18 -19.43
CA VAL A 139 8.97 6.57 -18.46
C VAL A 139 8.51 7.77 -17.59
N ARG A 140 7.71 8.68 -18.13
CA ARG A 140 7.23 9.85 -17.37
C ARG A 140 6.28 9.44 -16.27
N ILE A 141 5.31 8.57 -16.59
CA ILE A 141 4.32 8.08 -15.63
C ILE A 141 5.00 7.21 -14.58
N PHE A 142 5.91 6.35 -15.02
CA PHE A 142 6.71 5.51 -14.12
C PHE A 142 7.53 6.37 -13.14
N SER A 143 8.30 7.34 -13.65
CA SER A 143 9.13 8.21 -12.81
C SER A 143 8.29 9.06 -11.85
N PHE A 144 7.15 9.55 -12.29
CA PHE A 144 6.23 10.30 -11.43
C PHE A 144 5.63 9.42 -10.32
N GLY A 145 5.23 8.19 -10.64
CA GLY A 145 4.75 7.22 -9.64
C GLY A 145 5.82 6.87 -8.61
N LEU A 146 7.04 6.63 -9.07
CA LEU A 146 8.19 6.36 -8.18
C LEU A 146 8.50 7.57 -7.29
N LEU A 147 8.47 8.79 -7.83
CA LEU A 147 8.67 10.01 -7.05
C LEU A 147 7.61 10.15 -5.96
N LEU A 148 6.34 9.88 -6.27
CA LEU A 148 5.27 9.91 -5.26
C LEU A 148 5.46 8.83 -4.19
N ALA A 149 5.89 7.62 -4.55
CA ALA A 149 6.18 6.55 -3.59
C ALA A 149 7.35 6.94 -2.66
N LEU A 150 8.41 7.54 -3.20
CA LEU A 150 9.54 8.05 -2.40
C LEU A 150 9.11 9.18 -1.48
N LEU A 151 8.28 10.12 -1.96
CA LEU A 151 7.74 11.20 -1.14
C LEU A 151 6.87 10.66 0.00
N MET A 152 6.04 9.66 -0.27
CA MET A 152 5.23 8.98 0.75
C MET A 152 6.13 8.36 1.82
N MET A 153 7.19 7.65 1.44
CA MET A 153 8.15 7.08 2.39
C MET A 153 8.90 8.15 3.21
N PHE A 154 9.25 9.24 2.58
CA PHE A 154 9.85 10.36 3.28
C PHE A 154 8.92 10.94 4.36
N VAL A 155 7.65 11.18 4.02
CA VAL A 155 6.65 11.65 4.98
C VAL A 155 6.42 10.64 6.11
N GLN A 156 6.39 9.35 5.81
CA GLN A 156 6.28 8.30 6.84
C GLN A 156 7.50 8.29 7.77
N THR A 157 8.71 8.45 7.22
CA THR A 157 9.94 8.54 8.02
C THR A 157 9.94 9.78 8.92
N LEU A 158 9.44 10.92 8.42
CA LEU A 158 9.23 12.12 9.24
C LEU A 158 8.22 11.88 10.36
N GLY A 159 7.16 11.11 10.11
CA GLY A 159 6.20 10.70 11.14
C GLY A 159 6.87 9.88 12.25
N ILE A 160 7.72 8.91 11.91
CA ILE A 160 8.51 8.15 12.88
C ILE A 160 9.41 9.07 13.70
N TRP A 161 10.13 9.95 13.03
CA TRP A 161 10.99 10.93 13.68
C TRP A 161 10.22 11.85 14.64
N ALA A 162 9.05 12.34 14.23
CA ALA A 162 8.22 13.20 15.07
C ALA A 162 7.75 12.47 16.35
N VAL A 163 7.35 11.19 16.23
CA VAL A 163 6.96 10.38 17.40
C VAL A 163 8.15 10.16 18.33
N GLN A 164 9.36 9.90 17.79
CA GLN A 164 10.59 9.79 18.59
C GLN A 164 10.86 11.08 19.37
N LYS A 165 10.76 12.23 18.72
CA LYS A 165 10.98 13.53 19.36
C LYS A 165 9.90 13.92 20.36
N SER A 166 8.65 13.49 20.18
CA SER A 166 7.54 13.77 21.11
C SER A 166 7.75 13.16 22.50
N LEU A 167 8.52 12.07 22.59
CA LEU A 167 8.89 11.42 23.86
C LEU A 167 10.22 11.96 24.44
N GLY A 168 10.80 12.99 23.86
CA GLY A 168 12.05 13.58 24.32
C GLY A 168 13.28 12.68 24.10
N LEU A 169 13.18 11.67 23.23
CA LEU A 169 14.26 10.75 22.97
C LEU A 169 15.28 11.35 22.01
N ASP A 170 16.54 11.33 22.42
CA ASP A 170 17.64 11.82 21.59
C ASP A 170 18.30 10.67 20.81
N LEU A 171 17.58 10.19 19.81
CA LEU A 171 18.04 9.13 18.92
C LEU A 171 18.82 9.72 17.74
N PRO A 172 19.81 8.94 17.20
CA PRO A 172 20.55 9.36 16.02
C PRO A 172 19.63 9.67 14.83
N PHE A 173 20.06 10.58 13.97
CA PHE A 173 19.31 11.00 12.77
C PHE A 173 18.88 9.80 11.89
N TRP A 174 19.67 8.73 11.86
CA TRP A 174 19.39 7.53 11.08
C TRP A 174 18.37 6.57 11.72
N ALA A 175 18.04 6.75 13.00
CA ALA A 175 17.13 5.85 13.71
C ALA A 175 15.75 5.73 13.04
N PRO A 176 15.05 6.82 12.64
CA PRO A 176 13.76 6.69 11.96
C PRO A 176 13.87 5.97 10.61
N ILE A 177 15.00 6.11 9.90
CA ILE A 177 15.22 5.46 8.61
C ILE A 177 15.43 3.96 8.81
N LEU A 178 16.21 3.54 9.82
CA LEU A 178 16.40 2.13 10.17
C LEU A 178 15.06 1.48 10.58
N VAL A 179 14.32 2.14 11.48
CA VAL A 179 13.01 1.65 11.93
C VAL A 179 12.06 1.49 10.75
N MET A 180 12.00 2.48 9.85
CA MET A 180 11.21 2.42 8.62
C MET A 180 11.63 1.26 7.73
N GLY A 181 12.93 1.06 7.55
CA GLY A 181 13.49 -0.06 6.79
C GLY A 181 13.12 -1.41 7.37
N ALA A 182 13.30 -1.59 8.69
CA ALA A 182 12.95 -2.82 9.39
C ALA A 182 11.44 -3.13 9.29
N LEU A 183 10.60 -2.12 9.51
CA LEU A 183 9.16 -2.25 9.36
C LEU A 183 8.74 -2.64 7.93
N ASN A 184 9.36 -2.02 6.92
CA ASN A 184 9.08 -2.36 5.52
C ASN A 184 9.44 -3.81 5.17
N LEU A 185 10.47 -4.37 5.78
CA LEU A 185 10.82 -5.79 5.61
C LEU A 185 9.83 -6.71 6.33
N ALA A 186 9.53 -6.40 7.59
CA ALA A 186 8.71 -7.26 8.43
C ALA A 186 7.23 -7.27 8.01
N THR A 187 6.70 -6.15 7.50
CA THR A 187 5.29 -6.00 7.12
C THR A 187 5.01 -6.25 5.64
N VAL A 188 5.94 -6.85 4.90
CA VAL A 188 5.73 -7.23 3.47
C VAL A 188 4.52 -8.13 3.30
N LEU A 189 4.34 -9.07 4.22
CA LEU A 189 3.16 -9.93 4.27
C LEU A 189 2.30 -9.52 5.48
N PRO A 190 1.13 -8.92 5.28
CA PRO A 190 0.24 -8.53 6.36
C PRO A 190 -0.50 -9.76 6.91
N ILE A 191 0.18 -10.54 7.73
CA ILE A 191 -0.32 -11.80 8.28
C ILE A 191 -1.39 -11.52 9.34
N THR A 192 -1.20 -10.47 10.15
CA THR A 192 -2.14 -10.06 11.19
C THR A 192 -2.90 -8.80 10.77
N PRO A 193 -4.17 -8.62 11.17
CA PRO A 193 -4.89 -7.39 10.95
C PRO A 193 -4.11 -6.19 11.52
N GLY A 194 -3.95 -5.14 10.72
CA GLY A 194 -3.18 -3.96 11.12
C GLY A 194 -1.70 -4.24 11.45
N ASN A 195 -1.18 -5.41 11.08
CA ASN A 195 0.18 -5.85 11.44
C ASN A 195 0.45 -5.89 12.96
N PHE A 196 -0.58 -6.01 13.81
CA PHE A 196 -0.41 -6.11 15.26
C PHE A 196 0.55 -7.24 15.64
N GLY A 197 1.44 -6.96 16.57
CA GLY A 197 2.51 -7.84 17.04
C GLY A 197 3.77 -7.77 16.16
N ILE A 198 3.62 -7.83 14.83
CA ILE A 198 4.76 -7.76 13.89
C ILE A 198 5.33 -6.33 13.88
N TYR A 199 4.48 -5.32 13.80
CA TYR A 199 4.90 -3.93 13.81
C TYR A 199 5.60 -3.57 15.10
N GLU A 200 4.95 -3.82 16.26
CA GLU A 200 5.50 -3.49 17.58
C GLU A 200 6.78 -4.27 17.87
N GLY A 201 6.79 -5.57 17.58
CA GLY A 201 7.98 -6.40 17.79
C GLY A 201 9.17 -5.93 16.97
N THR A 202 8.94 -5.59 15.70
CA THR A 202 10.00 -5.09 14.81
C THR A 202 10.51 -3.72 15.24
N ALA A 203 9.61 -2.78 15.54
CA ALA A 203 9.98 -1.45 16.00
C ALA A 203 10.70 -1.52 17.36
N PHE A 204 10.22 -2.36 18.28
CA PHE A 204 10.85 -2.62 19.56
C PHE A 204 12.30 -3.08 19.40
N LEU A 205 12.56 -4.10 18.57
CA LEU A 205 13.91 -4.61 18.32
C LEU A 205 14.81 -3.55 17.69
N ALA A 206 14.28 -2.76 16.75
CA ALA A 206 15.01 -1.66 16.11
C ALA A 206 15.36 -0.55 17.13
N TYR A 207 14.48 -0.24 18.07
CA TYR A 207 14.76 0.71 19.13
C TYR A 207 15.74 0.18 20.19
N GLN A 208 15.66 -1.10 20.53
CA GLN A 208 16.65 -1.73 21.39
C GLN A 208 18.06 -1.73 20.77
N PHE A 209 18.15 -1.85 19.44
CA PHE A 209 19.43 -1.74 18.74
C PHE A 209 20.10 -0.37 18.98
N TYR A 210 19.33 0.68 19.21
CA TYR A 210 19.85 2.00 19.60
C TYR A 210 20.02 2.18 21.10
N GLY A 211 19.91 1.11 21.88
CA GLY A 211 20.19 1.12 23.33
C GLY A 211 19.05 1.63 24.22
N LEU A 212 17.82 1.75 23.69
CA LEU A 212 16.68 2.07 24.53
C LEU A 212 16.37 0.93 25.49
N SER A 213 15.94 1.29 26.72
CA SER A 213 15.38 0.31 27.66
C SER A 213 14.16 -0.40 27.05
N SER A 214 13.90 -1.64 27.46
CA SER A 214 12.77 -2.42 26.97
C SER A 214 11.44 -1.69 27.13
N GLU A 215 11.25 -0.97 28.24
CA GLU A 215 10.06 -0.20 28.53
C GLU A 215 9.89 0.98 27.56
N SER A 216 10.94 1.77 27.35
CA SER A 216 10.92 2.91 26.41
C SER A 216 10.78 2.45 24.98
N ALA A 217 11.46 1.38 24.57
CA ALA A 217 11.38 0.83 23.23
C ALA A 217 9.97 0.31 22.90
N PHE A 218 9.33 -0.39 23.85
CA PHE A 218 7.98 -0.91 23.66
C PHE A 218 6.94 0.23 23.63
N SER A 219 7.03 1.18 24.56
CA SER A 219 6.14 2.34 24.60
C SER A 219 6.21 3.16 23.30
N LEU A 220 7.42 3.37 22.79
CA LEU A 220 7.63 4.10 21.55
C LEU A 220 7.08 3.32 20.34
N ALA A 221 7.31 2.01 20.27
CA ALA A 221 6.81 1.15 19.21
C ALA A 221 5.27 1.15 19.16
N LEU A 222 4.63 1.04 20.33
CA LEU A 222 3.18 1.07 20.45
C LEU A 222 2.59 2.43 20.06
N LEU A 223 3.16 3.52 20.59
CA LEU A 223 2.70 4.87 20.26
C LEU A 223 2.84 5.16 18.76
N GLN A 224 3.98 4.79 18.18
CA GLN A 224 4.22 4.94 16.75
C GLN A 224 3.19 4.16 15.92
N HIS A 225 2.91 2.90 16.29
CA HIS A 225 1.92 2.11 15.57
C HIS A 225 0.53 2.74 15.64
N LEU A 226 0.09 3.18 16.82
CA LEU A 226 -1.20 3.87 16.98
C LEU A 226 -1.29 5.15 16.15
N CYS A 227 -0.22 5.95 16.12
CA CYS A 227 -0.16 7.18 15.31
C CYS A 227 -0.34 6.91 13.80
N PHE A 228 0.07 5.75 13.31
CA PHE A 228 -0.13 5.35 11.92
C PHE A 228 -1.48 4.65 11.71
N LEU A 229 -1.84 3.72 12.56
CA LEU A 229 -3.02 2.87 12.39
C LEU A 229 -4.32 3.65 12.53
N ILE A 230 -4.41 4.56 13.52
CA ILE A 230 -5.63 5.32 13.78
C ILE A 230 -6.07 6.16 12.56
N PRO A 231 -5.21 6.98 11.93
CA PRO A 231 -5.60 7.70 10.73
C PRO A 231 -5.91 6.79 9.53
N MET A 232 -5.15 5.70 9.37
CA MET A 232 -5.34 4.76 8.26
C MET A 232 -6.70 4.05 8.33
N VAL A 233 -7.06 3.56 9.51
CA VAL A 233 -8.35 2.88 9.73
C VAL A 233 -9.48 3.90 9.85
N GLY A 234 -9.25 4.99 10.57
CA GLY A 234 -10.23 6.04 10.81
C GLY A 234 -10.71 6.74 9.53
N SER A 235 -9.81 6.96 8.56
CA SER A 235 -10.15 7.62 7.29
C SER A 235 -11.24 6.88 6.51
N GLY A 236 -11.19 5.55 6.44
CA GLY A 236 -12.21 4.77 5.74
C GLY A 236 -13.53 4.71 6.49
N TYR A 237 -13.52 4.64 7.83
CA TYR A 237 -14.74 4.74 8.62
C TYR A 237 -15.40 6.11 8.50
N LEU A 238 -14.63 7.19 8.49
CA LEU A 238 -15.15 8.53 8.23
C LEU A 238 -15.80 8.61 6.85
N VAL A 239 -15.12 8.11 5.81
CA VAL A 239 -15.69 8.07 4.46
C VAL A 239 -16.99 7.28 4.44
N LEU A 240 -17.10 6.13 5.12
CA LEU A 240 -18.33 5.35 5.21
C LEU A 240 -19.46 6.13 5.90
N LEU A 241 -19.17 6.81 7.01
CA LEU A 241 -20.16 7.61 7.73
C LEU A 241 -20.71 8.74 6.86
N PHE A 242 -19.86 9.49 6.16
CA PHE A 242 -20.29 10.56 5.27
C PHE A 242 -21.15 10.04 4.10
N LEU A 243 -20.81 8.89 3.54
CA LEU A 243 -21.56 8.29 2.44
C LEU A 243 -22.94 7.79 2.88
N THR A 244 -23.02 7.16 4.06
CA THR A 244 -24.28 6.67 4.62
C THR A 244 -25.21 7.84 4.96
N SER A 245 -24.67 8.94 5.46
CA SER A 245 -25.44 10.15 5.76
C SER A 245 -25.98 10.81 4.49
N ALA A 246 -25.16 10.95 3.44
CA ALA A 246 -25.58 11.51 2.15
C ALA A 246 -26.66 10.64 1.46
N GLN A 247 -26.56 9.31 1.56
CA GLN A 247 -27.56 8.40 1.00
C GLN A 247 -28.89 8.45 1.78
N LYS A 248 -28.85 8.59 3.12
CA LYS A 248 -30.05 8.81 3.91
C LYS A 248 -30.76 10.10 3.56
N GLN A 249 -30.01 11.17 3.33
CA GLN A 249 -30.56 12.46 2.98
C GLN A 249 -31.25 12.43 1.60
N SER A 250 -30.66 11.81 0.59
CA SER A 250 -31.28 11.63 -0.73
C SER A 250 -32.57 10.80 -0.67
N LEU A 251 -32.63 9.75 0.16
CA LEU A 251 -33.82 8.94 0.35
C LEU A 251 -34.93 9.66 1.15
N SER A 252 -34.55 10.61 2.03
CA SER A 252 -35.52 11.43 2.75
C SER A 252 -36.13 12.52 1.88
N GLU A 253 -35.35 13.09 0.96
CA GLU A 253 -35.81 14.07 -0.02
C GLU A 253 -36.72 13.44 -1.09
N GLU A 254 -36.44 12.20 -1.52
CA GLU A 254 -37.26 11.47 -2.50
C GLU A 254 -38.62 11.02 -1.91
N LYS A 255 -38.75 10.87 -0.60
CA LYS A 255 -40.00 10.53 0.09
C LYS A 255 -40.92 11.73 0.35
N TRP A 256 -40.44 12.95 0.13
CA TRP A 256 -41.21 14.16 0.36
C TRP A 256 -41.68 14.78 -0.98
N VAL A 257 -42.47 14.03 -1.74
CA VAL A 257 -43.33 14.61 -2.80
C VAL A 257 -44.69 14.82 -2.16
N PRO A 258 -45.18 16.08 -1.98
CA PRO A 258 -46.56 16.32 -1.55
C PRO A 258 -47.49 15.77 -2.61
N ASP A 259 -48.45 14.92 -2.23
CA ASP A 259 -49.61 14.59 -3.03
C ASP A 259 -50.36 15.91 -3.34
N GLU A 260 -50.11 16.48 -4.51
CA GLU A 260 -51.01 17.53 -5.03
C GLU A 260 -52.30 16.88 -5.50
N THR A 261 -53.32 16.94 -4.60
CA THR A 261 -54.72 16.74 -4.96
C THR A 261 -55.26 17.93 -5.75
#